data_7c7f5305a1c493c054d96cba5d27971d
#
_entry.id   7c7f5305a1c493c054d96cba5d27971d
#
_cell.length_a   1.000
_cell.length_b   1.000
_cell.length_c   1.000
_cell.angle_alpha   90.00
_cell.angle_beta   90.00
_cell.angle_gamma   90.00
#
_symmetry.space_group_name_H-M   'P 1'
#
loop_
_entity.id
_entity.type
_entity.pdbx_description
1 polymer ?
#
loop_
_entity_poly.entity_id
_entity_poly.type
_entity_poly.pdbx_seq_one_letter_code
_entity_poly.pdbx_strand_id
1 'polypeptide(L)'
;MAITRRQFLKHVSGAAAGSLLGPGLFGSPFVRRALAETIGDRYLVVLFLDGGNDGLNTVIPVDNAGGLRALYDVARPSLGLAPDALAATLLGSDPGTGEQLAFHPGLRGFGPGTPGFGGLKSLYDLGKIAVIQGCGYPEHDLSHEISRVAWQTGDPLGSGSGAGWVARHLALEYAGSAIPAVNIADAIVGEFRQSGTGVLTLRSLADFDFPYDATHAGDDVRRRDAFLALHAAASGSTQPFLRAVGDTGTATLLSSEKYPLVAQAYDADPDRAVFADLYEGVGRDLARSLREVSKVIYGVSNGLYPGTVAARFFQVSNNGYDTHADQGGAEPTGQHFLLHAEVGAALKIFYDDLDDMGVADKVCVLVWSEFGRRILQNDNGTDHGSQGPMFVIGGAVNGGLYGNHPNISPLALDGEGNTIYSQDANTF
;
A
#
# COMPACT_ATOMS: atom_id res chain seq x y z
N MET A 1 -23.31 -14.53 -3.33
CA MET A 1 -22.66 -15.76 -2.78
C MET A 1 -21.52 -15.30 -1.90
N ALA A 2 -21.66 -15.40 -0.58
CA ALA A 2 -20.60 -14.90 0.33
C ALA A 2 -19.32 -15.70 0.12
N ILE A 3 -18.25 -15.01 -0.25
CA ILE A 3 -16.92 -15.61 -0.36
C ILE A 3 -16.40 -15.86 1.05
N THR A 4 -16.13 -17.12 1.39
CA THR A 4 -15.53 -17.46 2.68
C THR A 4 -14.09 -16.92 2.77
N ARG A 5 -13.58 -16.66 4.00
CA ARG A 5 -12.17 -16.29 4.25
C ARG A 5 -11.18 -17.12 3.42
N ARG A 6 -11.48 -18.41 3.26
CA ARG A 6 -10.66 -19.37 2.50
C ARG A 6 -10.70 -19.13 0.99
N GLN A 7 -11.83 -18.67 0.45
CA GLN A 7 -11.98 -18.34 -0.98
C GLN A 7 -11.34 -16.99 -1.30
N PHE A 8 -11.50 -16.00 -0.42
CA PHE A 8 -10.81 -14.71 -0.51
C PHE A 8 -9.29 -14.90 -0.59
N LEU A 9 -8.73 -15.68 0.33
CA LEU A 9 -7.28 -15.98 0.36
C LEU A 9 -6.81 -16.75 -0.89
N LYS A 10 -7.68 -17.57 -1.50
CA LYS A 10 -7.34 -18.25 -2.77
C LYS A 10 -7.35 -17.31 -3.98
N HIS A 11 -8.13 -16.24 -3.95
CA HIS A 11 -8.24 -15.29 -5.06
C HIS A 11 -7.28 -14.11 -4.97
N VAL A 12 -6.97 -13.64 -3.75
CA VAL A 12 -6.05 -12.50 -3.54
C VAL A 12 -4.59 -12.91 -3.65
N SER A 13 -4.26 -14.18 -3.47
CA SER A 13 -2.87 -14.61 -3.56
C SER A 13 -2.71 -16.10 -3.85
N GLY A 14 -2.20 -16.45 -4.97
CA GLY A 14 -1.32 -17.62 -5.06
C GLY A 14 -0.13 -17.50 -4.08
N ALA A 15 0.22 -16.29 -3.62
CA ALA A 15 1.33 -15.98 -2.74
C ALA A 15 1.02 -16.01 -1.24
N ALA A 16 -0.19 -15.63 -0.80
CA ALA A 16 -0.57 -15.67 0.64
C ALA A 16 -1.09 -17.05 1.10
N ALA A 17 -1.37 -17.98 0.19
CA ALA A 17 -1.84 -19.31 0.55
C ALA A 17 -0.79 -20.16 1.29
N GLY A 18 0.50 -19.80 1.19
CA GLY A 18 1.60 -20.55 1.82
C GLY A 18 1.63 -20.48 3.34
N SER A 19 1.15 -19.42 3.94
CA SER A 19 1.28 -19.20 5.40
C SER A 19 0.15 -19.80 6.25
N LEU A 20 -0.92 -20.30 5.64
CA LEU A 20 -2.12 -20.77 6.36
C LEU A 20 -2.28 -22.29 6.41
N LEU A 21 -1.45 -23.04 5.71
CA LEU A 21 -1.45 -24.50 5.76
C LEU A 21 -0.26 -24.96 6.61
N GLY A 22 -0.54 -25.70 7.66
CA GLY A 22 0.42 -26.12 8.67
C GLY A 22 1.71 -26.79 8.12
N PRO A 23 2.72 -26.99 8.98
CA PRO A 23 4.10 -27.35 8.58
C PRO A 23 4.31 -28.60 7.74
N GLY A 24 3.30 -29.47 7.61
CA GLY A 24 3.41 -30.78 6.97
C GLY A 24 3.40 -30.79 5.44
N LEU A 25 2.66 -29.90 4.78
CA LEU A 25 2.51 -29.92 3.31
C LEU A 25 3.56 -29.10 2.57
N PHE A 26 4.16 -28.09 3.21
CA PHE A 26 5.16 -27.19 2.62
C PHE A 26 6.60 -27.59 2.96
N GLY A 27 6.81 -28.67 3.69
CA GLY A 27 8.13 -29.21 4.01
C GLY A 27 8.89 -29.80 2.82
N SER A 28 8.20 -30.08 1.71
CA SER A 28 8.84 -30.62 0.52
C SER A 28 9.62 -29.54 -0.23
N PRO A 29 10.95 -29.73 -0.46
CA PRO A 29 11.75 -28.81 -1.27
C PRO A 29 11.19 -28.60 -2.68
N PHE A 30 10.47 -29.58 -3.22
CA PHE A 30 9.83 -29.52 -4.53
C PHE A 30 8.63 -28.56 -4.55
N VAL A 31 7.77 -28.60 -3.51
CA VAL A 31 6.62 -27.68 -3.39
C VAL A 31 7.12 -26.26 -3.13
N ARG A 32 8.14 -26.09 -2.31
CA ARG A 32 8.79 -24.78 -2.08
C ARG A 32 9.36 -24.20 -3.36
N ARG A 33 10.06 -25.01 -4.16
CA ARG A 33 10.65 -24.57 -5.43
C ARG A 33 9.58 -24.25 -6.46
N ALA A 34 8.53 -25.06 -6.60
CA ALA A 34 7.41 -24.78 -7.52
C ALA A 34 6.63 -23.52 -7.12
N LEU A 35 6.44 -23.28 -5.81
CA LEU A 35 5.84 -22.04 -5.31
C LEU A 35 6.77 -20.84 -5.51
N ALA A 36 8.06 -20.97 -5.26
CA ALA A 36 9.05 -19.92 -5.49
C ALA A 36 9.16 -19.55 -6.97
N GLU A 37 9.13 -20.52 -7.87
CA GLU A 37 9.10 -20.30 -9.32
C GLU A 37 7.79 -19.62 -9.76
N THR A 38 6.66 -19.87 -9.09
CA THR A 38 5.36 -19.24 -9.38
C THR A 38 5.23 -17.84 -8.75
N ILE A 39 5.86 -17.62 -7.59
CA ILE A 39 5.84 -16.35 -6.85
C ILE A 39 6.98 -15.43 -7.32
N GLY A 40 8.10 -16.01 -7.81
CA GLY A 40 9.31 -15.29 -8.19
C GLY A 40 9.16 -14.16 -9.20
N ASP A 41 8.04 -14.14 -9.93
CA ASP A 41 7.72 -13.15 -10.96
C ASP A 41 6.71 -12.10 -10.51
N ARG A 42 6.24 -12.13 -9.26
CA ARG A 42 5.22 -11.22 -8.76
C ARG A 42 5.79 -10.14 -7.85
N TYR A 43 5.10 -9.01 -7.80
CA TYR A 43 5.45 -7.86 -6.98
C TYR A 43 4.29 -7.51 -6.06
N LEU A 44 4.61 -7.13 -4.84
CA LEU A 44 3.67 -6.55 -3.89
C LEU A 44 4.11 -5.13 -3.53
N VAL A 45 3.21 -4.19 -3.73
CA VAL A 45 3.35 -2.80 -3.28
C VAL A 45 2.35 -2.57 -2.16
N VAL A 46 2.84 -2.18 -1.00
CA VAL A 46 1.99 -1.80 0.14
C VAL A 46 1.94 -0.28 0.19
N LEU A 47 0.77 0.30 0.00
CA LEU A 47 0.52 1.73 0.16
C LEU A 47 -0.21 1.96 1.48
N PHE A 48 0.42 2.71 2.35
CA PHE A 48 -0.13 3.11 3.64
C PHE A 48 -0.69 4.54 3.57
N LEU A 49 -1.97 4.69 3.92
CA LEU A 49 -2.63 5.98 4.09
C LEU A 49 -2.52 6.37 5.56
N ASP A 50 -1.50 7.14 5.90
CA ASP A 50 -1.11 7.45 7.27
C ASP A 50 -2.01 8.53 7.88
N GLY A 51 -2.67 8.18 8.97
CA GLY A 51 -3.49 9.09 9.76
C GLY A 51 -4.95 8.65 9.95
N GLY A 52 -5.36 7.49 9.47
CA GLY A 52 -6.74 7.01 9.59
C GLY A 52 -7.67 7.59 8.51
N ASN A 53 -7.76 6.91 7.40
CA ASN A 53 -8.60 7.32 6.28
C ASN A 53 -10.09 7.31 6.65
N ASP A 54 -10.82 8.40 6.36
CA ASP A 54 -12.27 8.46 6.54
C ASP A 54 -13.01 7.58 5.52
N GLY A 55 -13.22 6.32 5.92
CA GLY A 55 -13.85 5.32 5.07
C GLY A 55 -15.26 5.70 4.64
N LEU A 56 -16.04 6.34 5.52
CA LEU A 56 -17.41 6.74 5.23
C LEU A 56 -17.48 7.85 4.16
N ASN A 57 -16.43 8.68 4.07
CA ASN A 57 -16.25 9.64 2.99
C ASN A 57 -15.31 9.14 1.87
N THR A 58 -14.94 7.87 1.87
CA THR A 58 -14.16 7.22 0.81
C THR A 58 -15.03 6.34 -0.09
N VAL A 59 -15.89 5.51 0.53
CA VAL A 59 -16.90 4.67 -0.13
C VAL A 59 -18.27 5.06 0.43
N ILE A 60 -19.04 5.81 -0.34
CA ILE A 60 -20.14 6.65 0.13
C ILE A 60 -21.47 6.09 -0.35
N PRO A 61 -22.50 5.96 0.52
CA PRO A 61 -23.85 5.60 0.09
C PRO A 61 -24.49 6.74 -0.72
N VAL A 62 -25.12 6.40 -1.84
CA VAL A 62 -25.66 7.38 -2.82
C VAL A 62 -27.17 7.47 -2.76
N ASP A 63 -27.86 6.33 -2.78
CA ASP A 63 -29.31 6.26 -2.67
C ASP A 63 -29.73 5.75 -1.28
N ASN A 64 -31.00 5.53 -1.07
CA ASN A 64 -31.52 5.09 0.21
C ASN A 64 -32.20 3.70 0.11
N ALA A 65 -31.73 2.84 -0.80
CA ALA A 65 -32.31 1.51 -0.98
C ALA A 65 -32.20 0.66 0.28
N GLY A 66 -31.06 0.75 0.98
CA GLY A 66 -30.81 0.07 2.26
C GLY A 66 -30.96 0.95 3.49
N GLY A 67 -31.28 2.22 3.34
CA GLY A 67 -31.42 3.18 4.45
C GLY A 67 -30.14 3.84 4.93
N LEU A 68 -28.99 3.50 4.34
CA LEU A 68 -27.68 4.03 4.74
C LEU A 68 -27.52 5.51 4.40
N ARG A 69 -28.05 5.94 3.27
CA ARG A 69 -27.94 7.35 2.84
C ARG A 69 -28.54 8.32 3.85
N ALA A 70 -29.74 8.05 4.35
CA ALA A 70 -30.36 8.89 5.35
C ALA A 70 -29.55 8.98 6.65
N LEU A 71 -28.94 7.88 7.06
CA LEU A 71 -28.05 7.84 8.23
C LEU A 71 -26.76 8.61 8.00
N TYR A 72 -26.18 8.47 6.80
CA TYR A 72 -24.98 9.22 6.40
C TYR A 72 -25.24 10.73 6.42
N ASP A 73 -26.37 11.20 5.87
CA ASP A 73 -26.72 12.63 5.85
C ASP A 73 -26.88 13.20 7.26
N VAL A 74 -27.43 12.42 8.19
CA VAL A 74 -27.53 12.82 9.61
C VAL A 74 -26.16 12.85 10.29
N ALA A 75 -25.30 11.87 9.99
CA ALA A 75 -23.99 11.76 10.61
C ALA A 75 -22.96 12.79 10.10
N ARG A 76 -23.15 13.26 8.86
CA ARG A 76 -22.20 14.12 8.13
C ARG A 76 -22.87 15.39 7.59
N PRO A 77 -23.47 16.24 8.47
CA PRO A 77 -24.26 17.38 8.03
C PRO A 77 -23.47 18.44 7.23
N SER A 78 -22.15 18.54 7.44
CA SER A 78 -21.29 19.47 6.68
C SER A 78 -20.22 18.78 5.85
N LEU A 79 -19.77 17.58 6.23
CA LEU A 79 -18.77 16.79 5.47
C LEU A 79 -19.41 15.85 4.45
N GLY A 80 -20.73 15.64 4.53
CA GLY A 80 -21.47 14.76 3.64
C GLY A 80 -21.46 15.25 2.19
N LEU A 81 -21.27 14.31 1.26
CA LEU A 81 -21.26 14.59 -0.17
C LEU A 81 -22.65 14.37 -0.76
N ALA A 82 -23.18 15.35 -1.47
CA ALA A 82 -24.47 15.23 -2.14
C ALA A 82 -24.44 14.17 -3.26
N PRO A 83 -25.55 13.45 -3.52
CA PRO A 83 -25.61 12.43 -4.57
C PRO A 83 -25.15 12.90 -5.95
N ASP A 84 -25.46 14.15 -6.32
CA ASP A 84 -25.04 14.73 -7.60
C ASP A 84 -23.51 14.81 -7.74
N ALA A 85 -22.79 15.08 -6.64
CA ALA A 85 -21.33 15.08 -6.63
C ALA A 85 -20.73 13.68 -6.83
N LEU A 86 -21.50 12.63 -6.54
CA LEU A 86 -21.09 11.24 -6.59
C LEU A 86 -21.41 10.55 -7.93
N ALA A 87 -22.23 11.17 -8.79
CA ALA A 87 -22.74 10.56 -10.02
C ALA A 87 -21.63 10.03 -10.95
N ALA A 88 -20.47 10.67 -10.97
CA ALA A 88 -19.34 10.29 -11.81
C ALA A 88 -18.44 9.19 -11.19
N THR A 89 -18.74 8.73 -9.99
CA THR A 89 -17.89 7.77 -9.23
C THR A 89 -18.65 6.55 -8.72
N LEU A 90 -19.84 6.27 -9.29
CA LEU A 90 -20.66 5.12 -8.93
C LEU A 90 -19.90 3.80 -9.08
N LEU A 91 -20.05 2.92 -8.07
CA LEU A 91 -19.41 1.61 -8.02
C LEU A 91 -20.39 0.45 -8.25
N GLY A 92 -21.68 0.66 -7.99
CA GLY A 92 -22.70 -0.37 -7.99
C GLY A 92 -23.31 -0.55 -6.61
N SER A 93 -24.13 -1.61 -6.46
CA SER A 93 -24.87 -1.84 -5.23
C SER A 93 -24.03 -2.61 -4.20
N ASP A 94 -24.13 -2.19 -2.96
CA ASP A 94 -23.57 -2.92 -1.82
C ASP A 94 -24.18 -4.33 -1.74
N PRO A 95 -23.36 -5.39 -1.60
CA PRO A 95 -23.86 -6.75 -1.57
C PRO A 95 -24.82 -7.06 -0.40
N GLY A 96 -24.68 -6.35 0.74
CA GLY A 96 -25.48 -6.58 1.94
C GLY A 96 -26.77 -5.78 1.99
N THR A 97 -26.73 -4.52 1.62
CA THR A 97 -27.87 -3.59 1.76
C THR A 97 -28.59 -3.31 0.45
N GLY A 98 -27.94 -3.53 -0.69
CA GLY A 98 -28.44 -3.14 -2.01
C GLY A 98 -28.28 -1.65 -2.33
N GLU A 99 -27.77 -0.86 -1.41
CA GLU A 99 -27.53 0.58 -1.57
C GLU A 99 -26.50 0.86 -2.65
N GLN A 100 -26.73 1.84 -3.50
CA GLN A 100 -25.72 2.33 -4.45
C GLN A 100 -24.56 2.98 -3.69
N LEU A 101 -23.34 2.58 -4.03
CA LEU A 101 -22.12 3.15 -3.47
C LEU A 101 -21.34 3.91 -4.54
N ALA A 102 -20.56 4.87 -4.10
CA ALA A 102 -19.66 5.65 -4.95
C ALA A 102 -18.32 5.91 -4.25
N PHE A 103 -17.27 6.10 -5.03
CA PHE A 103 -16.04 6.68 -4.50
C PHE A 103 -16.19 8.18 -4.23
N HIS A 104 -15.40 8.66 -3.27
CA HIS A 104 -15.14 10.09 -3.14
C HIS A 104 -14.67 10.69 -4.48
N PRO A 105 -15.18 11.86 -4.92
CA PRO A 105 -14.83 12.46 -6.22
C PRO A 105 -13.34 12.65 -6.43
N GLY A 106 -12.58 12.95 -5.37
CA GLY A 106 -11.13 13.07 -5.41
C GLY A 106 -10.43 11.80 -5.94
N LEU A 107 -10.96 10.59 -5.70
CA LEU A 107 -10.36 9.36 -6.21
C LEU A 107 -10.36 9.24 -7.75
N ARG A 108 -10.94 10.22 -8.47
CA ARG A 108 -10.75 10.43 -9.92
C ARG A 108 -9.52 11.27 -10.27
N GLY A 109 -8.74 11.74 -9.31
CA GLY A 109 -7.64 12.68 -9.53
C GLY A 109 -8.07 14.14 -9.43
N PHE A 110 -7.17 15.06 -9.76
CA PHE A 110 -7.34 16.50 -9.55
C PHE A 110 -8.35 17.19 -10.49
N GLY A 111 -8.78 16.53 -11.54
CA GLY A 111 -9.79 17.07 -12.47
C GLY A 111 -9.47 16.79 -13.94
N PRO A 112 -10.40 17.11 -14.85
CA PRO A 112 -10.20 16.87 -16.28
C PRO A 112 -8.96 17.58 -16.83
N GLY A 113 -8.16 16.86 -17.63
CA GLY A 113 -6.94 17.38 -18.23
C GLY A 113 -5.70 17.34 -17.32
N THR A 114 -5.82 16.89 -16.08
CA THR A 114 -4.66 16.67 -15.20
C THR A 114 -4.10 15.24 -15.37
N PRO A 115 -2.81 15.02 -15.08
CA PRO A 115 -2.21 13.69 -15.10
C PRO A 115 -2.99 12.70 -14.21
N GLY A 116 -3.19 11.48 -14.71
CA GLY A 116 -3.87 10.42 -13.96
C GLY A 116 -5.38 10.65 -13.76
N PHE A 117 -5.99 11.60 -14.46
CA PHE A 117 -7.45 11.82 -14.37
C PHE A 117 -8.22 10.57 -14.79
N GLY A 118 -9.31 10.30 -14.09
CA GLY A 118 -10.04 9.04 -14.10
C GLY A 118 -9.74 8.21 -12.86
N GLY A 119 -8.51 8.24 -12.38
CA GLY A 119 -8.07 7.72 -11.10
C GLY A 119 -8.50 6.28 -10.82
N LEU A 120 -8.82 5.99 -9.56
CA LEU A 120 -9.30 4.68 -9.15
C LEU A 120 -10.65 4.30 -9.79
N LYS A 121 -11.49 5.28 -10.17
CA LYS A 121 -12.75 4.98 -10.84
C LYS A 121 -12.51 4.30 -12.20
N SER A 122 -11.55 4.78 -12.98
CA SER A 122 -11.18 4.12 -14.25
C SER A 122 -10.68 2.70 -14.03
N LEU A 123 -9.86 2.46 -13.01
CA LEU A 123 -9.37 1.12 -12.66
C LEU A 123 -10.50 0.20 -12.19
N TYR A 124 -11.48 0.75 -11.47
CA TYR A 124 -12.68 0.01 -11.07
C TYR A 124 -13.52 -0.42 -12.28
N ASP A 125 -13.75 0.48 -13.22
CA ASP A 125 -14.49 0.21 -14.44
C ASP A 125 -13.81 -0.84 -15.34
N LEU A 126 -12.49 -0.88 -15.30
CA LEU A 126 -11.68 -1.92 -15.97
C LEU A 126 -11.65 -3.25 -15.19
N GLY A 127 -12.28 -3.34 -14.01
CA GLY A 127 -12.25 -4.52 -13.17
C GLY A 127 -10.88 -4.81 -12.53
N LYS A 128 -10.04 -3.77 -12.35
CA LYS A 128 -8.66 -3.88 -11.85
C LYS A 128 -8.48 -3.47 -10.39
N ILE A 129 -9.58 -3.18 -9.70
CA ILE A 129 -9.59 -2.83 -8.28
C ILE A 129 -10.69 -3.58 -7.53
N ALA A 130 -10.31 -4.25 -6.45
CA ALA A 130 -11.23 -4.80 -5.45
C ALA A 130 -11.32 -3.83 -4.28
N VAL A 131 -12.54 -3.41 -3.96
CA VAL A 131 -12.88 -2.57 -2.82
C VAL A 131 -13.37 -3.47 -1.70
N ILE A 132 -12.61 -3.57 -0.62
CA ILE A 132 -12.92 -4.44 0.52
C ILE A 132 -13.44 -3.54 1.64
N GLN A 133 -14.72 -3.67 1.96
CA GLN A 133 -15.40 -2.82 2.91
C GLN A 133 -15.26 -3.34 4.34
N GLY A 134 -15.34 -2.44 5.31
CA GLY A 134 -15.41 -2.77 6.73
C GLY A 134 -14.17 -3.50 7.27
N CYS A 135 -12.97 -3.12 6.81
CA CYS A 135 -11.74 -3.69 7.29
C CYS A 135 -11.33 -3.06 8.62
N GLY A 136 -11.14 -3.89 9.62
CA GLY A 136 -10.70 -3.53 10.95
C GLY A 136 -10.12 -4.77 11.66
N TYR A 137 -9.76 -4.64 12.94
CA TYR A 137 -9.29 -5.74 13.76
C TYR A 137 -10.05 -5.77 15.11
N PRO A 138 -10.23 -6.95 15.72
CA PRO A 138 -10.93 -7.08 17.00
C PRO A 138 -10.17 -6.36 18.12
N GLU A 139 -10.91 -5.87 19.13
CA GLU A 139 -10.34 -5.14 20.28
C GLU A 139 -9.43 -3.97 19.84
N HIS A 140 -9.89 -3.25 18.80
CA HIS A 140 -9.16 -2.14 18.20
C HIS A 140 -8.75 -1.07 19.22
N ASP A 141 -7.57 -0.50 19.01
CA ASP A 141 -7.10 0.70 19.69
C ASP A 141 -7.19 1.89 18.74
N LEU A 142 -7.49 3.07 19.26
CA LEU A 142 -7.60 4.30 18.48
C LEU A 142 -6.31 5.14 18.48
N SER A 143 -5.20 4.56 18.96
CA SER A 143 -3.85 5.13 18.86
C SER A 143 -3.24 4.78 17.49
N HIS A 144 -2.73 5.77 16.78
CA HIS A 144 -1.99 5.54 15.53
C HIS A 144 -0.86 4.52 15.71
N GLU A 145 -0.09 4.63 16.79
CA GLU A 145 1.06 3.77 17.01
C GLU A 145 0.66 2.32 17.23
N ILE A 146 -0.34 2.08 18.09
CA ILE A 146 -0.80 0.73 18.45
C ILE A 146 -1.49 0.08 17.25
N SER A 147 -2.42 0.79 16.61
CA SER A 147 -3.13 0.27 15.44
C SER A 147 -2.20 -0.02 14.28
N ARG A 148 -1.24 0.88 14.01
CA ARG A 148 -0.21 0.66 12.98
C ARG A 148 0.58 -0.61 13.25
N VAL A 149 1.02 -0.83 14.50
CA VAL A 149 1.75 -2.05 14.89
C VAL A 149 0.88 -3.29 14.72
N ALA A 150 -0.40 -3.25 15.11
CA ALA A 150 -1.33 -4.36 14.93
C ALA A 150 -1.42 -4.80 13.46
N TRP A 151 -1.61 -3.85 12.55
CA TRP A 151 -1.65 -4.12 11.10
C TRP A 151 -0.30 -4.58 10.55
N GLN A 152 0.80 -3.91 10.91
CA GLN A 152 2.14 -4.21 10.42
C GLN A 152 2.68 -5.56 10.88
N THR A 153 2.23 -6.03 12.05
CA THR A 153 2.59 -7.35 12.54
C THR A 153 1.56 -8.42 12.18
N GLY A 154 0.31 -8.02 11.83
CA GLY A 154 -0.81 -8.94 11.68
C GLY A 154 -1.17 -9.64 12.99
N ASP A 155 -0.87 -9.01 14.12
CA ASP A 155 -1.13 -9.51 15.47
C ASP A 155 -1.86 -8.42 16.28
N PRO A 156 -3.20 -8.40 16.21
CA PRO A 156 -4.01 -7.36 16.85
C PRO A 156 -4.00 -7.42 18.39
N LEU A 157 -3.67 -8.58 18.97
CA LEU A 157 -3.64 -8.79 20.41
C LEU A 157 -2.21 -8.87 20.95
N GLY A 158 -1.23 -8.73 20.10
CA GLY A 158 0.18 -8.92 20.43
C GLY A 158 0.80 -7.74 21.20
N SER A 159 1.94 -8.01 21.79
CA SER A 159 2.75 -7.02 22.52
C SER A 159 3.43 -5.99 21.60
N GLY A 160 3.20 -6.02 20.30
CA GLY A 160 3.88 -5.18 19.32
C GLY A 160 5.37 -5.50 19.10
N SER A 161 5.87 -6.58 19.71
CA SER A 161 7.27 -7.01 19.60
C SER A 161 7.53 -8.01 18.47
N GLY A 162 6.49 -8.38 17.71
CA GLY A 162 6.56 -9.38 16.66
C GLY A 162 7.25 -8.87 15.40
N ALA A 163 7.71 -9.82 14.56
CA ALA A 163 8.19 -9.52 13.22
C ALA A 163 7.03 -9.03 12.33
N GLY A 164 7.31 -8.12 11.42
CA GLY A 164 6.36 -7.65 10.42
C GLY A 164 5.82 -8.81 9.56
N TRP A 165 4.59 -8.68 9.07
CA TRP A 165 3.97 -9.76 8.29
C TRP A 165 4.69 -10.03 6.96
N VAL A 166 5.18 -8.97 6.29
CA VAL A 166 6.03 -9.12 5.11
C VAL A 166 7.38 -9.72 5.50
N ALA A 167 7.97 -9.27 6.60
CA ALA A 167 9.23 -9.80 7.10
C ALA A 167 9.19 -11.32 7.33
N ARG A 168 8.09 -11.84 7.91
CA ARG A 168 7.89 -13.29 8.09
C ARG A 168 7.86 -14.03 6.74
N HIS A 169 7.20 -13.46 5.75
CA HIS A 169 7.16 -14.02 4.40
C HIS A 169 8.54 -14.01 3.74
N LEU A 170 9.27 -12.89 3.84
CA LEU A 170 10.63 -12.78 3.30
C LEU A 170 11.57 -13.79 3.92
N ALA A 171 11.49 -14.01 5.22
CA ALA A 171 12.32 -14.99 5.92
C ALA A 171 12.07 -16.45 5.47
N LEU A 172 10.85 -16.75 5.04
CA LEU A 172 10.46 -18.09 4.58
C LEU A 172 10.81 -18.33 3.10
N GLU A 173 10.47 -17.40 2.24
CA GLU A 173 10.47 -17.61 0.79
C GLU A 173 11.67 -16.96 0.08
N TYR A 174 12.31 -15.97 0.72
CA TYR A 174 13.40 -15.16 0.16
C TYR A 174 14.68 -15.22 1.01
N ALA A 175 14.86 -16.27 1.82
CA ALA A 175 16.02 -16.43 2.70
C ALA A 175 17.39 -16.41 1.97
N GLY A 176 17.41 -16.66 0.67
CA GLY A 176 18.62 -16.58 -0.17
C GLY A 176 18.75 -15.27 -0.95
N SER A 177 17.80 -14.36 -0.83
CA SER A 177 17.84 -13.04 -1.49
C SER A 177 18.42 -12.01 -0.54
N ALA A 178 19.42 -11.26 -1.01
CA ALA A 178 20.08 -10.28 -0.16
C ALA A 178 19.22 -9.02 0.05
N ILE A 179 18.45 -8.59 -0.98
CA ILE A 179 17.59 -7.41 -0.94
C ILE A 179 16.26 -7.73 -1.65
N PRO A 180 15.34 -8.46 -1.02
CA PRO A 180 14.06 -8.79 -1.62
C PRO A 180 13.03 -7.65 -1.51
N ALA A 181 13.31 -6.60 -0.73
CA ALA A 181 12.37 -5.52 -0.46
C ALA A 181 13.01 -4.14 -0.50
N VAL A 182 12.24 -3.16 -0.97
CA VAL A 182 12.58 -1.74 -0.98
C VAL A 182 11.47 -0.92 -0.33
N ASN A 183 11.84 -0.09 0.62
CA ASN A 183 11.00 0.86 1.29
C ASN A 183 11.31 2.27 0.78
N ILE A 184 10.36 2.93 0.15
CA ILE A 184 10.53 4.30 -0.35
C ILE A 184 10.09 5.26 0.74
N ALA A 185 10.99 5.53 1.68
CA ALA A 185 10.75 6.35 2.87
C ALA A 185 12.07 6.78 3.53
N ASP A 186 11.97 7.49 4.67
CA ASP A 186 13.13 7.90 5.49
C ASP A 186 13.57 6.83 6.49
N ALA A 187 12.66 5.95 6.89
CA ALA A 187 12.90 4.94 7.91
C ALA A 187 12.20 3.63 7.54
N ILE A 188 12.77 2.52 8.02
CA ILE A 188 12.17 1.21 7.82
C ILE A 188 10.84 1.11 8.53
N VAL A 189 9.83 0.61 7.83
CA VAL A 189 8.48 0.42 8.36
C VAL A 189 8.32 -0.93 9.08
N GLY A 190 7.24 -1.04 9.87
CA GLY A 190 7.01 -2.19 10.72
C GLY A 190 6.78 -3.50 9.97
N GLU A 191 6.21 -3.46 8.75
CA GLU A 191 5.99 -4.63 7.90
C GLU A 191 7.29 -5.38 7.57
N PHE A 192 8.40 -4.65 7.51
CA PHE A 192 9.73 -5.21 7.22
C PHE A 192 10.59 -5.46 8.46
N ARG A 193 10.11 -5.10 9.64
CA ARG A 193 10.87 -5.25 10.90
C ARG A 193 11.18 -6.72 11.15
N GLN A 194 12.42 -7.01 11.54
CA GLN A 194 12.92 -8.36 11.85
C GLN A 194 12.83 -9.36 10.67
N SER A 195 13.03 -8.89 9.45
CA SER A 195 12.93 -9.74 8.26
C SER A 195 13.97 -10.86 8.20
N GLY A 196 15.11 -10.68 8.84
CA GLY A 196 16.26 -11.60 8.67
C GLY A 196 16.86 -11.56 7.26
N THR A 197 16.34 -10.73 6.37
CA THR A 197 16.80 -10.45 5.01
C THR A 197 17.03 -8.95 4.86
N GLY A 198 17.82 -8.53 3.86
CA GLY A 198 18.08 -7.11 3.59
C GLY A 198 16.83 -6.39 3.09
N VAL A 199 16.57 -5.22 3.66
CA VAL A 199 15.57 -4.28 3.16
C VAL A 199 16.27 -2.96 2.93
N LEU A 200 16.21 -2.43 1.70
CA LEU A 200 16.71 -1.09 1.43
C LEU A 200 15.65 -0.06 1.74
N THR A 201 16.05 1.00 2.43
CA THR A 201 15.24 2.20 2.61
C THR A 201 15.93 3.34 1.88
N LEU A 202 15.21 3.95 0.94
CA LEU A 202 15.70 5.05 0.12
C LEU A 202 14.54 5.96 -0.32
N ARG A 203 14.85 7.20 -0.69
CA ARG A 203 13.87 8.14 -1.26
C ARG A 203 13.92 8.19 -2.78
N SER A 204 15.10 8.00 -3.36
CA SER A 204 15.34 8.10 -4.80
C SER A 204 16.40 7.10 -5.21
N LEU A 205 16.18 6.41 -6.33
CA LEU A 205 17.16 5.51 -6.91
C LEU A 205 18.34 6.27 -7.50
N ALA A 206 18.09 7.45 -8.07
CA ALA A 206 19.13 8.28 -8.69
C ALA A 206 20.15 8.79 -7.67
N ASP A 207 19.69 9.07 -6.45
CA ASP A 207 20.51 9.61 -5.35
C ASP A 207 21.03 8.51 -4.42
N PHE A 208 20.73 7.25 -4.70
CA PHE A 208 21.18 6.12 -3.89
C PHE A 208 22.62 5.76 -4.24
N ASP A 209 23.56 6.50 -3.68
CA ASP A 209 24.99 6.36 -3.92
C ASP A 209 25.74 6.02 -2.62
N PHE A 210 26.89 5.36 -2.78
CA PHE A 210 27.77 5.12 -1.64
C PHE A 210 28.50 6.42 -1.30
N PRO A 211 28.44 6.93 -0.05
CA PRO A 211 29.02 8.21 0.29
C PRO A 211 30.55 8.14 0.25
N TYR A 212 31.12 8.56 -0.86
CA TYR A 212 32.54 8.69 -1.02
C TYR A 212 32.98 10.09 -0.52
N ASP A 213 33.96 10.12 0.35
CA ASP A 213 34.65 11.35 0.67
C ASP A 213 35.69 11.64 -0.44
N ALA A 214 35.40 12.65 -1.24
CA ALA A 214 36.20 13.02 -2.40
C ALA A 214 37.44 13.90 -2.05
N THR A 215 37.86 13.95 -0.78
CA THR A 215 38.97 14.81 -0.33
C THR A 215 40.31 14.42 -0.96
N HIS A 216 40.50 13.16 -1.36
CA HIS A 216 41.74 12.70 -1.99
C HIS A 216 41.46 11.79 -3.17
N ALA A 217 42.14 12.00 -4.28
CA ALA A 217 41.99 11.18 -5.49
C ALA A 217 42.24 9.70 -5.20
N GLY A 218 41.24 8.83 -5.55
CA GLY A 218 41.31 7.39 -5.38
C GLY A 218 40.91 6.89 -3.97
N ASP A 219 40.43 7.75 -3.07
CA ASP A 219 39.93 7.34 -1.76
C ASP A 219 38.59 6.61 -1.89
N ASP A 220 37.77 7.00 -2.85
CA ASP A 220 36.55 6.34 -3.26
C ASP A 220 36.77 4.86 -3.58
N VAL A 221 37.72 4.54 -4.46
CA VAL A 221 38.05 3.16 -4.85
C VAL A 221 38.57 2.37 -3.63
N ARG A 222 39.49 2.97 -2.84
CA ARG A 222 40.03 2.30 -1.65
C ARG A 222 38.96 2.01 -0.60
N ARG A 223 38.04 2.93 -0.36
CA ARG A 223 36.93 2.74 0.59
C ARG A 223 35.95 1.70 0.10
N ARG A 224 35.59 1.75 -1.18
CA ARG A 224 34.76 0.73 -1.82
C ARG A 224 35.36 -0.67 -1.68
N ASP A 225 36.64 -0.83 -2.03
CA ASP A 225 37.33 -2.11 -1.98
C ASP A 225 37.48 -2.61 -0.54
N ALA A 226 37.75 -1.74 0.42
CA ALA A 226 37.79 -2.07 1.84
C ALA A 226 36.41 -2.51 2.36
N PHE A 227 35.34 -1.83 1.96
CA PHE A 227 33.97 -2.18 2.31
C PHE A 227 33.62 -3.56 1.75
N LEU A 228 33.92 -3.82 0.47
CA LEU A 228 33.68 -5.13 -0.15
C LEU A 228 34.47 -6.24 0.54
N ALA A 229 35.75 -6.03 0.82
CA ALA A 229 36.59 -7.02 1.48
C ALA A 229 36.07 -7.38 2.88
N LEU A 230 35.63 -6.38 3.66
CA LEU A 230 35.04 -6.58 4.98
C LEU A 230 33.76 -7.42 4.91
N HIS A 231 32.85 -7.07 4.00
CA HIS A 231 31.57 -7.75 3.86
C HIS A 231 31.72 -9.14 3.22
N ALA A 232 32.63 -9.31 2.27
CA ALA A 232 32.97 -10.63 1.71
C ALA A 232 33.53 -11.59 2.80
N ALA A 233 34.37 -11.08 3.70
CA ALA A 233 34.84 -11.86 4.84
C ALA A 233 33.71 -12.24 5.79
N ALA A 234 32.78 -11.31 6.05
CA ALA A 234 31.59 -11.57 6.88
C ALA A 234 30.63 -12.58 6.22
N SER A 235 30.42 -12.52 4.89
CA SER A 235 29.61 -13.48 4.12
C SER A 235 30.15 -14.90 4.21
N GLY A 236 31.46 -15.08 4.32
CA GLY A 236 32.13 -16.38 4.53
C GLY A 236 32.01 -16.94 5.96
N SER A 237 31.41 -16.21 6.91
CA SER A 237 31.31 -16.60 8.30
C SER A 237 30.38 -17.80 8.51
N THR A 238 30.73 -18.66 9.46
CA THR A 238 29.86 -19.73 9.96
C THR A 238 28.74 -19.17 10.88
N GLN A 239 28.92 -17.98 11.39
CA GLN A 239 27.93 -17.27 12.24
C GLN A 239 26.80 -16.70 11.36
N PRO A 240 25.53 -17.13 11.53
CA PRO A 240 24.45 -16.72 10.64
C PRO A 240 24.24 -15.20 10.59
N PHE A 241 24.37 -14.51 11.73
CA PHE A 241 24.22 -13.07 11.82
C PHE A 241 25.32 -12.32 11.04
N LEU A 242 26.60 -12.72 11.21
CA LEU A 242 27.70 -12.10 10.46
C LEU A 242 27.58 -12.35 8.96
N ARG A 243 27.12 -13.53 8.57
CA ARG A 243 26.84 -13.84 7.16
C ARG A 243 25.76 -12.93 6.60
N ALA A 244 24.62 -12.77 7.30
CA ALA A 244 23.56 -11.86 6.87
C ALA A 244 24.05 -10.43 6.73
N VAL A 245 24.87 -9.94 7.65
CA VAL A 245 25.49 -8.59 7.55
C VAL A 245 26.39 -8.49 6.32
N GLY A 246 27.20 -9.51 6.06
CA GLY A 246 28.09 -9.54 4.89
C GLY A 246 27.32 -9.55 3.57
N ASP A 247 26.33 -10.42 3.46
CA ASP A 247 25.49 -10.55 2.26
C ASP A 247 24.71 -9.26 2.00
N THR A 248 24.09 -8.68 3.03
CA THR A 248 23.35 -7.42 2.92
C THR A 248 24.27 -6.25 2.57
N GLY A 249 25.43 -6.12 3.21
CA GLY A 249 26.38 -5.05 2.91
C GLY A 249 26.89 -5.12 1.46
N THR A 250 27.25 -6.29 0.99
CA THR A 250 27.67 -6.50 -0.41
C THR A 250 26.54 -6.14 -1.37
N ALA A 251 25.31 -6.59 -1.10
CA ALA A 251 24.16 -6.30 -1.93
C ALA A 251 23.78 -4.81 -1.91
N THR A 252 23.93 -4.13 -0.76
CA THR A 252 23.68 -2.69 -0.64
C THR A 252 24.64 -1.90 -1.53
N LEU A 253 25.94 -2.24 -1.52
CA LEU A 253 26.90 -1.60 -2.38
C LEU A 253 26.61 -1.86 -3.87
N LEU A 254 26.30 -3.10 -4.24
CA LEU A 254 25.90 -3.40 -5.63
C LEU A 254 24.64 -2.63 -6.05
N SER A 255 23.71 -2.44 -5.13
CA SER A 255 22.49 -1.66 -5.39
C SER A 255 22.80 -0.17 -5.57
N SER A 256 23.72 0.39 -4.76
CA SER A 256 24.14 1.79 -4.92
C SER A 256 24.86 2.05 -6.26
N GLU A 257 25.49 1.05 -6.83
CA GLU A 257 26.09 1.13 -8.16
C GLU A 257 25.07 0.94 -9.30
N LYS A 258 23.99 0.20 -9.05
CA LYS A 258 23.02 -0.19 -10.08
C LYS A 258 21.78 0.70 -10.13
N TYR A 259 21.26 1.11 -8.98
CA TYR A 259 20.01 1.87 -8.95
C TYR A 259 20.08 3.21 -9.68
N PRO A 260 21.16 4.02 -9.58
CA PRO A 260 21.30 5.21 -10.40
C PRO A 260 21.30 4.93 -11.90
N LEU A 261 21.95 3.84 -12.32
CA LEU A 261 21.96 3.43 -13.74
C LEU A 261 20.58 2.98 -14.23
N VAL A 262 19.82 2.30 -13.38
CA VAL A 262 18.44 1.90 -13.69
C VAL A 262 17.54 3.12 -13.76
N ALA A 263 17.66 4.07 -12.83
CA ALA A 263 16.94 5.32 -12.88
C ALA A 263 17.23 6.07 -14.20
N GLN A 264 18.51 6.17 -14.58
CA GLN A 264 18.91 6.76 -15.85
C GLN A 264 18.36 6.02 -17.05
N ALA A 265 18.37 4.68 -17.04
CA ALA A 265 17.84 3.86 -18.14
C ALA A 265 16.33 4.02 -18.28
N TYR A 266 15.57 4.07 -17.18
CA TYR A 266 14.15 4.35 -17.18
C TYR A 266 13.85 5.75 -17.74
N ASP A 267 14.55 6.76 -17.24
CA ASP A 267 14.34 8.16 -17.63
C ASP A 267 14.77 8.44 -19.10
N ALA A 268 15.70 7.64 -19.65
CA ALA A 268 16.15 7.73 -21.03
C ALA A 268 15.32 6.90 -22.03
N ASP A 269 14.48 5.99 -21.53
CA ASP A 269 13.58 5.18 -22.36
C ASP A 269 12.41 6.06 -22.85
N PRO A 270 12.23 6.23 -24.20
CA PRO A 270 11.17 7.09 -24.72
C PRO A 270 9.76 6.70 -24.27
N ASP A 271 9.50 5.41 -24.08
CA ASP A 271 8.19 4.92 -23.63
C ASP A 271 7.97 5.23 -22.14
N ARG A 272 9.05 5.33 -21.34
CA ARG A 272 9.00 5.69 -19.92
C ARG A 272 9.00 7.19 -19.69
N ALA A 273 9.59 7.97 -20.57
CA ALA A 273 9.65 9.43 -20.47
C ALA A 273 8.24 10.06 -20.37
N VAL A 274 7.25 9.50 -21.09
CA VAL A 274 5.86 9.95 -20.99
C VAL A 274 5.30 9.77 -19.58
N PHE A 275 5.56 8.63 -18.94
CA PHE A 275 5.12 8.36 -17.57
C PHE A 275 5.89 9.20 -16.57
N ALA A 276 7.19 9.42 -16.77
CA ALA A 276 7.99 10.31 -15.96
C ALA A 276 7.37 11.71 -15.88
N ASP A 277 6.96 12.28 -17.02
CA ASP A 277 6.28 13.57 -17.09
C ASP A 277 4.91 13.55 -16.40
N LEU A 278 4.15 12.45 -16.49
CA LEU A 278 2.87 12.31 -15.81
C LEU A 278 3.03 12.29 -14.29
N TYR A 279 4.00 11.54 -13.75
CA TYR A 279 4.29 11.53 -12.32
C TYR A 279 4.72 12.92 -11.82
N GLU A 280 5.61 13.60 -12.56
CA GLU A 280 6.05 14.96 -12.22
C GLU A 280 4.88 15.95 -12.28
N GLY A 281 3.97 15.78 -13.24
CA GLY A 281 2.79 16.63 -13.41
C GLY A 281 1.80 16.53 -12.24
N VAL A 282 1.76 15.42 -11.50
CA VAL A 282 1.02 15.31 -10.22
C VAL A 282 1.70 16.19 -9.16
N GLY A 283 3.03 16.26 -9.16
CA GLY A 283 3.81 17.15 -8.31
C GLY A 283 3.77 16.81 -6.81
N ARG A 284 3.42 15.57 -6.44
CA ARG A 284 3.19 15.13 -5.07
C ARG A 284 4.08 13.94 -4.70
N ASP A 285 4.27 13.71 -3.39
CA ASP A 285 5.26 12.75 -2.89
C ASP A 285 4.88 11.29 -3.19
N LEU A 286 3.61 10.93 -3.14
CA LEU A 286 3.16 9.58 -3.50
C LEU A 286 3.47 9.26 -4.97
N ALA A 287 3.20 10.20 -5.89
CA ALA A 287 3.49 10.01 -7.30
C ALA A 287 4.99 9.78 -7.54
N ARG A 288 5.86 10.57 -6.88
CA ARG A 288 7.31 10.37 -6.92
C ARG A 288 7.72 9.01 -6.36
N SER A 289 7.17 8.62 -5.22
CA SER A 289 7.46 7.32 -4.60
C SER A 289 7.06 6.14 -5.49
N LEU A 290 5.89 6.20 -6.12
CA LEU A 290 5.44 5.15 -7.04
C LEU A 290 6.28 5.11 -8.31
N ARG A 291 6.77 6.26 -8.82
CA ARG A 291 7.75 6.29 -9.91
C ARG A 291 9.04 5.56 -9.55
N GLU A 292 9.55 5.72 -8.34
CA GLU A 292 10.74 4.97 -7.89
C GLU A 292 10.48 3.46 -7.84
N VAL A 293 9.29 3.03 -7.42
CA VAL A 293 8.87 1.61 -7.51
C VAL A 293 8.83 1.15 -8.97
N SER A 294 8.24 1.93 -9.88
CA SER A 294 8.24 1.62 -11.33
C SER A 294 9.64 1.45 -11.89
N LYS A 295 10.59 2.31 -11.52
CA LYS A 295 11.99 2.19 -11.94
C LYS A 295 12.62 0.87 -11.49
N VAL A 296 12.38 0.44 -10.24
CA VAL A 296 12.91 -0.86 -9.76
C VAL A 296 12.29 -2.00 -10.56
N ILE A 297 10.97 -2.00 -10.76
CA ILE A 297 10.27 -3.05 -11.54
C ILE A 297 10.78 -3.07 -12.99
N TYR A 298 10.96 -1.90 -13.60
CA TYR A 298 11.55 -1.76 -14.93
C TYR A 298 12.94 -2.40 -15.01
N GLY A 299 13.80 -2.08 -14.04
CA GLY A 299 15.15 -2.63 -14.00
C GLY A 299 15.18 -4.16 -13.85
N VAL A 300 14.27 -4.71 -13.03
CA VAL A 300 14.12 -6.17 -12.89
C VAL A 300 13.60 -6.80 -14.18
N SER A 301 12.57 -6.21 -14.78
CA SER A 301 11.92 -6.74 -16.00
C SER A 301 12.85 -6.73 -17.21
N ASN A 302 13.78 -5.77 -17.25
CA ASN A 302 14.78 -5.64 -18.30
C ASN A 302 16.13 -6.30 -17.98
N GLY A 303 16.23 -7.07 -16.88
CA GLY A 303 17.43 -7.80 -16.52
C GLY A 303 18.63 -6.91 -16.15
N LEU A 304 18.39 -5.68 -15.71
CA LEU A 304 19.44 -4.71 -15.34
C LEU A 304 20.07 -5.01 -13.97
N TYR A 305 19.46 -5.90 -13.19
CA TYR A 305 19.96 -6.32 -11.88
C TYR A 305 20.46 -7.77 -11.88
N PRO A 306 21.47 -8.09 -11.04
CA PRO A 306 21.67 -9.46 -10.62
C PRO A 306 20.44 -9.98 -9.87
N GLY A 307 20.04 -11.23 -10.09
CA GLY A 307 18.84 -11.81 -9.47
C GLY A 307 18.79 -11.74 -7.95
N THR A 308 19.94 -11.65 -7.28
CA THR A 308 20.08 -11.55 -5.81
C THR A 308 19.67 -10.20 -5.22
N VAL A 309 19.53 -9.15 -6.04
CA VAL A 309 19.13 -7.79 -5.63
C VAL A 309 17.84 -7.35 -6.31
N ALA A 310 17.08 -8.28 -6.86
CA ALA A 310 15.80 -8.02 -7.52
C ALA A 310 14.69 -7.93 -6.47
N ALA A 311 14.37 -6.71 -6.03
CA ALA A 311 13.29 -6.48 -5.07
C ALA A 311 11.92 -6.86 -5.65
N ARG A 312 11.08 -7.46 -4.81
CA ARG A 312 9.72 -7.91 -5.11
C ARG A 312 8.67 -7.28 -4.20
N PHE A 313 9.11 -6.73 -3.08
CA PHE A 313 8.23 -6.12 -2.08
C PHE A 313 8.60 -4.65 -1.92
N PHE A 314 7.58 -3.81 -1.97
CA PHE A 314 7.71 -2.36 -1.87
C PHE A 314 6.75 -1.81 -0.84
N GLN A 315 7.16 -0.74 -0.18
CA GLN A 315 6.27 0.04 0.67
C GLN A 315 6.43 1.52 0.31
N VAL A 316 5.28 2.20 0.25
CA VAL A 316 5.14 3.63 0.07
C VAL A 316 4.05 4.15 1.02
N SER A 317 4.08 5.43 1.36
CA SER A 317 3.07 6.05 2.21
C SER A 317 2.52 7.34 1.59
N ASN A 318 1.26 7.63 1.92
CA ASN A 318 0.66 8.93 1.72
C ASN A 318 0.16 9.45 3.06
N ASN A 319 0.74 10.56 3.54
CA ASN A 319 0.51 11.08 4.88
C ASN A 319 -0.55 12.19 4.86
N GLY A 320 -1.16 12.45 6.02
CA GLY A 320 -2.05 13.60 6.21
C GLY A 320 -3.53 13.25 6.38
N TYR A 321 -3.85 11.97 6.53
CA TYR A 321 -5.22 11.48 6.74
C TYR A 321 -5.76 11.74 8.15
N ASP A 322 -4.95 12.27 9.07
CA ASP A 322 -5.38 12.63 10.44
C ASP A 322 -6.19 13.95 10.44
N THR A 323 -7.35 13.91 9.81
CA THR A 323 -8.20 15.06 9.52
C THR A 323 -9.21 15.36 10.63
N HIS A 324 -8.72 15.64 11.84
CA HIS A 324 -9.58 16.10 12.95
C HIS A 324 -10.24 17.46 12.69
N ALA A 325 -9.63 18.26 11.81
CA ALA A 325 -10.13 19.57 11.37
C ALA A 325 -9.85 19.77 9.89
N ASP A 326 -10.59 20.69 9.26
CA ASP A 326 -10.40 21.11 7.86
C ASP A 326 -10.41 19.95 6.84
N GLN A 327 -11.13 18.87 7.18
CA GLN A 327 -11.23 17.69 6.33
C GLN A 327 -11.82 18.05 4.95
N GLY A 328 -12.86 18.86 4.92
CA GLY A 328 -13.61 19.23 3.72
C GLY A 328 -14.52 18.10 3.21
N GLY A 329 -15.48 18.47 2.37
CA GLY A 329 -16.39 17.55 1.69
C GLY A 329 -15.96 17.27 0.24
N ALA A 330 -16.84 17.61 -0.72
CA ALA A 330 -16.60 17.38 -2.14
C ALA A 330 -15.78 18.47 -2.84
N GLU A 331 -15.52 19.58 -2.17
CA GLU A 331 -14.81 20.71 -2.74
C GLU A 331 -13.34 20.37 -3.03
N PRO A 332 -12.81 20.77 -4.19
CA PRO A 332 -11.43 20.44 -4.59
C PRO A 332 -10.32 21.05 -3.71
N THR A 333 -10.69 21.90 -2.76
CA THR A 333 -9.77 22.54 -1.80
C THR A 333 -9.74 21.85 -0.45
N GLY A 334 -10.70 20.92 -0.17
CA GLY A 334 -10.73 20.14 1.06
C GLY A 334 -9.53 19.22 1.19
N GLN A 335 -9.00 19.06 2.40
CA GLN A 335 -7.80 18.23 2.62
C GLN A 335 -8.03 16.78 2.19
N HIS A 336 -9.18 16.20 2.53
CA HIS A 336 -9.51 14.82 2.16
C HIS A 336 -9.64 14.64 0.64
N PHE A 337 -10.23 15.64 -0.05
CA PHE A 337 -10.25 15.65 -1.52
C PHE A 337 -8.85 15.63 -2.11
N LEU A 338 -7.94 16.49 -1.63
CA LEU A 338 -6.59 16.62 -2.16
C LEU A 338 -5.77 15.33 -1.96
N LEU A 339 -5.91 14.69 -0.79
CA LEU A 339 -5.26 13.41 -0.49
C LEU A 339 -5.79 12.28 -1.41
N HIS A 340 -7.09 12.24 -1.60
CA HIS A 340 -7.71 11.26 -2.50
C HIS A 340 -7.37 11.53 -3.96
N ALA A 341 -7.27 12.80 -4.37
CA ALA A 341 -6.88 13.17 -5.73
C ALA A 341 -5.44 12.75 -6.04
N GLU A 342 -4.55 12.87 -5.08
CA GLU A 342 -3.19 12.36 -5.20
C GLU A 342 -3.17 10.83 -5.33
N VAL A 343 -3.86 10.11 -4.45
CA VAL A 343 -3.95 8.65 -4.49
C VAL A 343 -4.55 8.18 -5.81
N GLY A 344 -5.67 8.79 -6.24
CA GLY A 344 -6.33 8.45 -7.49
C GLY A 344 -5.43 8.65 -8.70
N ALA A 345 -4.83 9.83 -8.82
CA ALA A 345 -3.95 10.17 -9.94
C ALA A 345 -2.68 9.30 -9.97
N ALA A 346 -1.99 9.20 -8.84
CA ALA A 346 -0.72 8.49 -8.75
C ALA A 346 -0.87 6.98 -9.03
N LEU A 347 -1.91 6.33 -8.47
CA LEU A 347 -2.16 4.90 -8.70
C LEU A 347 -2.63 4.62 -10.14
N LYS A 348 -3.36 5.55 -10.77
CA LYS A 348 -3.75 5.40 -12.17
C LYS A 348 -2.53 5.45 -13.08
N ILE A 349 -1.64 6.42 -12.88
CA ILE A 349 -0.39 6.55 -13.64
C ILE A 349 0.48 5.30 -13.42
N PHE A 350 0.62 4.88 -12.16
CA PHE A 350 1.40 3.70 -11.81
C PHE A 350 0.87 2.43 -12.50
N TYR A 351 -0.45 2.22 -12.47
CA TYR A 351 -1.05 1.09 -13.18
C TYR A 351 -0.79 1.14 -14.69
N ASP A 352 -0.98 2.31 -15.31
CA ASP A 352 -0.78 2.48 -16.76
C ASP A 352 0.68 2.26 -17.17
N ASP A 353 1.62 2.74 -16.37
CA ASP A 353 3.05 2.52 -16.57
C ASP A 353 3.41 1.02 -16.50
N LEU A 354 2.86 0.30 -15.52
CA LEU A 354 3.04 -1.16 -15.40
C LEU A 354 2.36 -1.94 -16.53
N ASP A 355 1.21 -1.48 -16.99
CA ASP A 355 0.46 -2.11 -18.08
C ASP A 355 1.21 -1.94 -19.41
N ASP A 356 1.74 -0.75 -19.65
CA ASP A 356 2.58 -0.46 -20.82
C ASP A 356 3.91 -1.26 -20.80
N MET A 357 4.49 -1.48 -19.62
CA MET A 357 5.60 -2.42 -19.44
C MET A 357 5.22 -3.90 -19.61
N GLY A 358 3.92 -4.23 -19.72
CA GLY A 358 3.43 -5.61 -19.80
C GLY A 358 3.58 -6.41 -18.52
N VAL A 359 3.63 -5.73 -17.35
CA VAL A 359 3.84 -6.38 -16.04
C VAL A 359 2.69 -6.16 -15.04
N ALA A 360 1.64 -5.43 -15.41
CA ALA A 360 0.52 -5.14 -14.51
C ALA A 360 -0.11 -6.39 -13.89
N ASP A 361 -0.20 -7.50 -14.64
CA ASP A 361 -0.72 -8.79 -14.15
C ASP A 361 0.18 -9.45 -13.09
N LYS A 362 1.40 -8.98 -12.94
CA LYS A 362 2.37 -9.47 -11.95
C LYS A 362 2.42 -8.60 -10.70
N VAL A 363 1.81 -7.42 -10.73
CA VAL A 363 1.86 -6.45 -9.62
C VAL A 363 0.53 -6.43 -8.88
N CYS A 364 0.62 -6.46 -7.55
CA CYS A 364 -0.50 -6.27 -6.64
C CYS A 364 -0.18 -5.07 -5.74
N VAL A 365 -1.06 -4.08 -5.70
CA VAL A 365 -0.99 -2.96 -4.75
C VAL A 365 -2.04 -3.19 -3.68
N LEU A 366 -1.62 -3.19 -2.42
CA LEU A 366 -2.48 -3.22 -1.25
C LEU A 366 -2.52 -1.83 -0.62
N VAL A 367 -3.69 -1.20 -0.58
CA VAL A 367 -3.90 0.11 0.04
C VAL A 367 -4.64 -0.08 1.34
N TRP A 368 -4.09 0.46 2.45
CA TRP A 368 -4.66 0.32 3.78
C TRP A 368 -4.39 1.56 4.63
N SER A 369 -5.14 1.71 5.71
CA SER A 369 -4.93 2.70 6.77
C SER A 369 -4.99 2.01 8.13
N GLU A 370 -4.39 2.58 9.17
CA GLU A 370 -4.30 1.96 10.49
C GLU A 370 -5.64 1.79 11.19
N PHE A 371 -6.59 2.68 10.86
CA PHE A 371 -7.99 2.63 11.28
C PHE A 371 -8.83 3.53 10.36
N GLY A 372 -10.13 3.61 10.60
CA GLY A 372 -11.05 4.55 9.95
C GLY A 372 -11.35 5.77 10.81
N ARG A 373 -12.47 6.42 10.53
CA ARG A 373 -12.96 7.60 11.26
C ARG A 373 -14.34 7.33 11.83
N ARG A 374 -14.72 8.08 12.89
CA ARG A 374 -16.05 7.95 13.51
C ARG A 374 -17.17 8.24 12.53
N ILE A 375 -18.32 7.62 12.77
CA ILE A 375 -19.54 7.84 11.98
C ILE A 375 -19.95 9.30 12.06
N LEU A 376 -20.04 9.84 13.27
CA LEU A 376 -20.35 11.26 13.46
C LEU A 376 -19.12 12.11 13.15
N GLN A 377 -19.33 13.17 12.37
CA GLN A 377 -18.34 14.25 12.27
C GLN A 377 -18.26 15.01 13.60
N ASN A 378 -17.11 15.63 13.86
CA ASN A 378 -17.01 16.75 14.79
C ASN A 378 -17.35 18.07 14.07
N ASP A 379 -16.83 19.23 14.48
CA ASP A 379 -17.17 20.52 13.83
C ASP A 379 -16.87 20.53 12.33
N ASN A 380 -15.63 20.25 11.91
CA ASN A 380 -15.21 20.30 10.51
C ASN A 380 -14.23 19.19 10.11
N GLY A 381 -14.19 18.10 10.88
CA GLY A 381 -13.40 16.92 10.67
C GLY A 381 -14.01 15.70 11.33
N THR A 382 -13.16 14.70 11.60
CA THR A 382 -13.59 13.44 12.21
C THR A 382 -12.56 12.91 13.19
N ASP A 383 -13.04 12.27 14.26
CA ASP A 383 -12.19 11.59 15.23
C ASP A 383 -11.87 10.15 14.78
N HIS A 384 -10.91 9.50 15.48
CA HIS A 384 -10.47 8.14 15.17
C HIS A 384 -11.58 7.12 15.31
N GLY A 385 -11.66 6.22 14.35
CA GLY A 385 -12.59 5.12 14.28
C GLY A 385 -11.88 3.77 14.07
N SER A 386 -12.63 2.64 13.95
CA SER A 386 -12.03 1.30 13.96
C SER A 386 -11.91 0.64 12.60
N GLN A 387 -12.70 1.03 11.62
CA GLN A 387 -12.82 0.33 10.34
C GLN A 387 -12.72 1.29 9.17
N GLY A 388 -12.17 0.81 8.06
CA GLY A 388 -12.12 1.54 6.80
C GLY A 388 -12.12 0.60 5.61
N PRO A 389 -12.29 1.11 4.38
CA PRO A 389 -12.10 0.31 3.19
C PRO A 389 -10.61 0.06 2.93
N MET A 390 -10.32 -1.12 2.39
CA MET A 390 -9.03 -1.43 1.80
C MET A 390 -9.19 -1.62 0.30
N PHE A 391 -8.14 -1.31 -0.46
CA PHE A 391 -8.14 -1.55 -1.89
C PHE A 391 -7.06 -2.55 -2.27
N VAL A 392 -7.38 -3.43 -3.22
CA VAL A 392 -6.40 -4.31 -3.88
C VAL A 392 -6.46 -4.01 -5.37
N ILE A 393 -5.33 -3.58 -5.94
CA ILE A 393 -5.23 -3.10 -7.32
C ILE A 393 -4.19 -3.93 -8.07
N GLY A 394 -4.47 -4.29 -9.32
CA GLY A 394 -3.52 -5.00 -10.16
C GLY A 394 -4.17 -5.64 -11.38
N GLY A 395 -3.37 -5.99 -12.38
CA GLY A 395 -3.87 -6.56 -13.62
C GLY A 395 -4.59 -7.89 -13.43
N ALA A 396 -4.14 -8.73 -12.49
CA ALA A 396 -4.71 -10.04 -12.15
C ALA A 396 -5.79 -9.98 -11.06
N VAL A 397 -6.16 -8.80 -10.56
CA VAL A 397 -7.20 -8.65 -9.53
C VAL A 397 -8.58 -8.84 -10.13
N ASN A 398 -9.44 -9.59 -9.44
CA ASN A 398 -10.86 -9.61 -9.74
C ASN A 398 -11.50 -8.39 -9.08
N GLY A 399 -11.81 -7.38 -9.88
CA GLY A 399 -12.39 -6.13 -9.39
C GLY A 399 -13.82 -6.28 -8.87
N GLY A 400 -14.29 -5.28 -8.15
CA GLY A 400 -15.64 -5.20 -7.61
C GLY A 400 -15.70 -4.83 -6.14
N LEU A 401 -16.93 -4.81 -5.60
CA LEU A 401 -17.20 -4.59 -4.17
C LEU A 401 -17.16 -5.92 -3.43
N TYR A 402 -16.45 -5.95 -2.30
CA TYR A 402 -16.31 -7.11 -1.43
C TYR A 402 -16.65 -6.74 0.01
N GLY A 403 -17.29 -7.68 0.73
CA GLY A 403 -17.85 -7.41 2.05
C GLY A 403 -19.13 -6.58 1.94
N ASN A 404 -19.52 -5.98 3.05
CA ASN A 404 -20.69 -5.12 3.13
C ASN A 404 -20.28 -3.77 3.69
N HIS A 405 -21.00 -2.73 3.31
CA HIS A 405 -20.87 -1.43 3.96
C HIS A 405 -21.11 -1.58 5.47
N PRO A 406 -20.28 -1.01 6.34
CA PRO A 406 -20.50 -1.07 7.78
C PRO A 406 -21.88 -0.53 8.17
N ASN A 407 -22.45 -1.12 9.23
CA ASN A 407 -23.71 -0.65 9.78
C ASN A 407 -23.50 0.67 10.54
N ILE A 408 -24.08 1.74 10.04
CA ILE A 408 -24.00 3.08 10.64
C ILE A 408 -25.29 3.47 11.38
N SER A 409 -26.16 2.51 11.71
CA SER A 409 -27.38 2.76 12.48
C SER A 409 -27.06 3.06 13.95
N PRO A 410 -27.72 4.07 14.55
CA PRO A 410 -27.62 4.31 15.97
C PRO A 410 -28.24 3.16 16.77
N LEU A 411 -27.62 2.76 17.88
CA LEU A 411 -28.09 1.68 18.76
C LEU A 411 -28.98 2.19 19.90
N ALA A 412 -28.57 3.30 20.52
CA ALA A 412 -29.21 3.84 21.71
C ALA A 412 -28.83 5.32 21.90
N LEU A 413 -29.39 5.94 22.91
CA LEU A 413 -28.89 7.19 23.48
C LEU A 413 -28.21 6.90 24.82
N ASP A 414 -27.13 7.61 25.12
CA ASP A 414 -26.50 7.59 26.45
C ASP A 414 -27.33 8.39 27.48
N GLY A 415 -26.87 8.41 28.74
CA GLY A 415 -27.55 9.14 29.80
C GLY A 415 -27.58 10.67 29.62
N GLU A 416 -26.82 11.20 28.67
CA GLU A 416 -26.73 12.62 28.31
C GLU A 416 -27.49 12.94 27.02
N GLY A 417 -28.07 11.90 26.37
CA GLY A 417 -28.82 12.02 25.13
C GLY A 417 -27.98 11.96 23.85
N ASN A 418 -26.70 11.59 23.95
CA ASN A 418 -25.86 11.40 22.78
C ASN A 418 -26.11 10.02 22.14
N THR A 419 -25.97 9.94 20.84
CA THR A 419 -26.16 8.70 20.10
C THR A 419 -25.02 7.72 20.35
N ILE A 420 -25.35 6.52 20.83
CA ILE A 420 -24.44 5.39 20.94
C ILE A 420 -24.57 4.53 19.65
N TYR A 421 -23.46 4.23 19.04
CA TYR A 421 -23.36 3.27 17.94
C TYR A 421 -22.78 1.95 18.45
N SER A 422 -22.96 0.82 17.75
CA SER A 422 -22.23 -0.41 18.09
C SER A 422 -20.72 -0.21 17.94
N GLN A 423 -19.92 -1.02 18.62
CA GLN A 423 -18.46 -0.95 18.43
C GLN A 423 -18.06 -1.22 16.99
N ASP A 424 -18.85 -2.06 16.27
CA ASP A 424 -18.65 -2.33 14.84
C ASP A 424 -19.16 -1.18 13.95
N ALA A 425 -20.04 -0.33 14.47
CA ALA A 425 -20.65 0.80 13.75
C ALA A 425 -20.20 2.16 14.27
N ASN A 426 -19.53 2.24 15.43
CA ASN A 426 -19.04 3.52 15.98
C ASN A 426 -17.90 4.11 15.13
N THR A 427 -17.35 3.32 14.26
CA THR A 427 -16.04 3.60 13.73
C THR A 427 -15.94 2.96 12.35
N PHE A 428 -15.86 3.81 11.39
CA PHE A 428 -15.66 3.40 10.01
C PHE A 428 -14.17 3.46 9.68
#